data_d8c67d584807203a1e422d5ab632b892
#
_entry.id   d8c67d584807203a1e422d5ab632b892
#
_cell.length_a   1.000
_cell.length_b   1.000
_cell.length_c   1.000
_cell.angle_alpha   90.00
_cell.angle_beta   90.00
_cell.angle_gamma   90.00
#
_symmetry.space_group_name_H-M   'P 1'
#
loop_
_entity.id
_entity.type
_entity.pdbx_description
1 polymer ?
#
loop_
_entity_poly.entity_id
_entity_poly.type
_entity_poly.pdbx_seq_one_letter_code
_entity_poly.pdbx_strand_id
1 'polypeptide(L)'
;MKMNQILSLSALLLSVGVTAQQASAAISLDRTRIVFDGGEKSQSLTVSNQNKQLPYLAQGWLEDAQGNKIQTPLTILPPVQRIEPGAQSQIKIQALPAANLLAQDRESLFYFNLREIPPKSDKPNTLQIALQTRIKLFYRPAAIVPTKTQMANPWQEKLTLTRQGDSYQLNNPTPYFITLVDAGSKPGVEGVKGFEPVMIPPKGQAPLGINAGVLGANPVLTYINDYGGRPQLKFTCNGATCTAKPIKDSQ
;
A
#
# COMPACT_ATOMS: atom_id res chain seq x y z
N MET A 1 5.35 57.53 26.94
CA MET A 1 5.02 57.29 25.52
C MET A 1 6.04 56.43 24.80
N LYS A 2 6.58 55.38 25.40
CA LYS A 2 7.58 54.46 24.73
C LYS A 2 7.27 52.95 24.87
N MET A 3 6.19 52.59 25.58
CA MET A 3 5.87 51.17 25.81
C MET A 3 4.89 50.60 24.77
N ASN A 4 4.10 51.45 24.11
CA ASN A 4 3.13 50.98 23.10
C ASN A 4 3.71 50.73 21.69
N GLN A 5 4.92 51.22 21.41
CA GLN A 5 5.57 51.00 20.13
C GLN A 5 6.31 49.64 20.04
N ILE A 6 6.68 49.05 21.18
CA ILE A 6 7.37 47.74 21.21
C ILE A 6 6.37 46.58 21.02
N LEU A 7 5.13 46.75 21.50
CA LEU A 7 4.08 45.75 21.31
C LEU A 7 3.61 45.65 19.86
N SER A 8 3.67 46.74 19.09
CA SER A 8 3.27 46.73 17.65
C SER A 8 4.26 46.07 16.72
N LEU A 9 5.54 46.03 17.10
CA LEU A 9 6.58 45.36 16.28
C LEU A 9 6.60 43.84 16.48
N SER A 10 6.19 43.37 17.67
CA SER A 10 6.15 41.91 17.96
C SER A 10 4.97 41.19 17.28
N ALA A 11 3.88 41.92 16.98
CA ALA A 11 2.70 41.37 16.31
C ALA A 11 2.90 41.17 14.79
N LEU A 12 3.86 41.87 14.17
CA LEU A 12 4.12 41.80 12.72
C LEU A 12 5.05 40.65 12.35
N LEU A 13 5.77 40.07 13.30
CA LEU A 13 6.72 38.97 13.07
C LEU A 13 6.09 37.57 13.14
N LEU A 14 4.84 37.42 13.55
CA LEU A 14 4.15 36.13 13.69
C LEU A 14 3.31 35.73 12.47
N SER A 15 3.25 36.52 11.40
CA SER A 15 2.38 36.26 10.25
C SER A 15 3.09 35.73 8.99
N VAL A 16 4.35 35.30 9.08
CA VAL A 16 4.95 34.51 8.00
C VAL A 16 4.55 33.05 8.23
N GLY A 17 3.27 32.75 7.99
CA GLY A 17 2.80 31.40 7.84
C GLY A 17 3.54 30.78 6.66
N VAL A 18 4.51 29.92 6.93
CA VAL A 18 5.15 29.04 5.95
C VAL A 18 4.03 28.15 5.41
N THR A 19 3.43 28.52 4.30
CA THR A 19 2.58 27.62 3.53
C THR A 19 3.51 26.56 2.95
N ALA A 20 3.69 25.46 3.69
CA ALA A 20 4.32 24.27 3.18
C ALA A 20 3.43 23.77 2.02
N GLN A 21 3.79 24.12 0.79
CA GLN A 21 3.17 23.52 -0.38
C GLN A 21 3.53 22.05 -0.37
N GLN A 22 2.56 21.22 -0.08
CA GLN A 22 2.72 19.77 -0.22
C GLN A 22 2.98 19.48 -1.69
N ALA A 23 4.17 18.95 -1.99
CA ALA A 23 4.47 18.41 -3.31
C ALA A 23 3.55 17.20 -3.53
N SER A 24 2.47 17.37 -4.28
CA SER A 24 1.58 16.30 -4.70
C SER A 24 1.97 15.89 -6.11
N ALA A 25 1.97 14.58 -6.37
CA ALA A 25 2.15 14.06 -7.73
C ALA A 25 1.05 14.63 -8.65
N ALA A 26 1.44 15.04 -9.87
CA ALA A 26 0.47 15.49 -10.85
C ALA A 26 -0.40 14.33 -11.34
N ILE A 27 0.17 13.13 -11.48
CA ILE A 27 -0.57 11.91 -11.86
C ILE A 27 -0.86 11.07 -10.62
N SER A 28 -2.14 10.89 -10.30
CA SER A 28 -2.63 10.06 -9.20
C SER A 28 -3.29 8.79 -9.72
N LEU A 29 -3.28 7.75 -8.86
CA LEU A 29 -3.92 6.46 -9.08
C LEU A 29 -5.11 6.31 -8.13
N ASP A 30 -6.18 5.64 -8.57
CA ASP A 30 -7.42 5.44 -7.80
C ASP A 30 -7.29 4.47 -6.62
N ARG A 31 -6.14 3.80 -6.47
CA ARG A 31 -5.93 2.77 -5.44
C ARG A 31 -4.48 2.67 -4.98
N THR A 32 -4.29 2.05 -3.80
CA THR A 32 -2.97 1.87 -3.17
C THR A 32 -2.39 0.47 -3.39
N ARG A 33 -3.18 -0.45 -3.94
CA ARG A 33 -2.80 -1.83 -4.30
C ARG A 33 -3.72 -2.37 -5.37
N ILE A 34 -3.29 -3.41 -6.05
CA ILE A 34 -4.08 -4.10 -7.06
C ILE A 34 -4.21 -5.55 -6.64
N VAL A 35 -5.44 -6.06 -6.61
CA VAL A 35 -5.72 -7.49 -6.56
C VAL A 35 -6.32 -7.85 -7.92
N PHE A 36 -5.53 -8.54 -8.74
CA PHE A 36 -5.96 -8.98 -10.06
C PHE A 36 -6.65 -10.33 -9.93
N ASP A 37 -7.93 -10.37 -10.26
CA ASP A 37 -8.70 -11.61 -10.33
C ASP A 37 -8.27 -12.42 -11.55
N GLY A 38 -7.68 -13.59 -11.31
CA GLY A 38 -7.19 -14.48 -12.37
C GLY A 38 -8.31 -15.15 -13.20
N GLY A 39 -9.58 -15.03 -12.77
CA GLY A 39 -10.75 -15.37 -13.58
C GLY A 39 -11.07 -14.32 -14.65
N GLU A 40 -10.54 -13.11 -14.51
CA GLU A 40 -10.75 -12.01 -15.43
C GLU A 40 -9.62 -11.88 -16.45
N LYS A 41 -9.95 -11.48 -17.68
CA LYS A 41 -8.96 -11.25 -18.74
C LYS A 41 -8.16 -9.98 -18.54
N SER A 42 -8.77 -8.97 -17.89
CA SER A 42 -8.13 -7.67 -17.67
C SER A 42 -8.81 -6.90 -16.54
N GLN A 43 -8.07 -5.95 -15.96
CA GLN A 43 -8.55 -5.02 -14.95
C GLN A 43 -8.13 -3.60 -15.31
N SER A 44 -9.08 -2.65 -15.24
CA SER A 44 -8.79 -1.23 -15.48
C SER A 44 -8.47 -0.50 -14.19
N LEU A 45 -7.54 0.45 -14.30
CA LEU A 45 -7.14 1.39 -13.26
C LEU A 45 -7.44 2.80 -13.75
N THR A 46 -7.98 3.66 -12.90
CA THR A 46 -8.18 5.07 -13.23
C THR A 46 -6.94 5.87 -12.82
N VAL A 47 -6.42 6.63 -13.75
CA VAL A 47 -5.33 7.59 -13.53
C VAL A 47 -5.85 9.00 -13.79
N SER A 48 -5.49 9.96 -12.93
CA SER A 48 -6.01 11.32 -12.98
C SER A 48 -4.87 12.32 -13.00
N ASN A 49 -4.93 13.31 -13.89
CA ASN A 49 -4.02 14.45 -13.85
C ASN A 49 -4.59 15.50 -12.88
N GLN A 50 -3.97 15.64 -11.71
CA GLN A 50 -4.37 16.61 -10.68
C GLN A 50 -3.93 18.05 -11.04
N ASN A 51 -2.96 18.18 -11.94
CA ASN A 51 -2.54 19.49 -12.43
C ASN A 51 -3.65 20.09 -13.33
N LYS A 52 -4.09 21.31 -13.03
CA LYS A 52 -5.19 21.98 -13.73
C LYS A 52 -4.73 22.82 -14.93
N GLN A 53 -3.42 22.93 -15.14
CA GLN A 53 -2.83 23.83 -16.14
C GLN A 53 -2.02 23.10 -17.21
N LEU A 54 -1.34 22.02 -16.85
CA LEU A 54 -0.40 21.33 -17.70
C LEU A 54 -0.79 19.89 -17.97
N PRO A 55 -0.66 19.42 -19.22
CA PRO A 55 -0.78 18.00 -19.54
C PRO A 55 0.45 17.24 -19.04
N TYR A 56 0.27 15.98 -18.65
CA TYR A 56 1.35 15.08 -18.25
C TYR A 56 1.28 13.77 -19.02
N LEU A 57 2.43 13.14 -19.25
CA LEU A 57 2.43 11.75 -19.69
C LEU A 57 2.40 10.85 -18.45
N ALA A 58 1.55 9.84 -18.51
CA ALA A 58 1.50 8.74 -17.54
C ALA A 58 2.17 7.53 -18.18
N GLN A 59 3.32 7.12 -17.64
CA GLN A 59 4.05 5.92 -18.08
C GLN A 59 3.87 4.80 -17.05
N GLY A 60 3.26 3.68 -17.48
CA GLY A 60 3.05 2.50 -16.65
C GLY A 60 3.94 1.33 -17.06
N TRP A 61 4.37 0.51 -16.10
CA TRP A 61 5.02 -0.77 -16.34
C TRP A 61 4.83 -1.71 -15.15
N LEU A 62 5.08 -3.00 -15.39
CA LEU A 62 5.07 -4.02 -14.35
C LEU A 62 6.50 -4.46 -14.02
N GLU A 63 6.67 -4.88 -12.77
CA GLU A 63 7.89 -5.53 -12.27
C GLU A 63 7.52 -6.84 -11.57
N ASP A 64 8.43 -7.80 -11.63
CA ASP A 64 8.37 -9.01 -10.81
C ASP A 64 8.72 -8.72 -9.34
N ALA A 65 8.71 -9.75 -8.49
CA ALA A 65 9.05 -9.64 -7.08
C ALA A 65 10.51 -9.20 -6.85
N GLN A 66 11.40 -9.39 -7.83
CA GLN A 66 12.81 -8.99 -7.80
C GLN A 66 13.05 -7.57 -8.31
N GLY A 67 12.01 -6.91 -8.84
CA GLY A 67 12.10 -5.55 -9.38
C GLY A 67 12.51 -5.49 -10.87
N ASN A 68 12.54 -6.61 -11.58
CA ASN A 68 12.81 -6.62 -13.01
C ASN A 68 11.56 -6.22 -13.78
N LYS A 69 11.70 -5.36 -14.78
CA LYS A 69 10.59 -5.01 -15.68
C LYS A 69 10.16 -6.22 -16.49
N ILE A 70 8.84 -6.44 -16.55
CA ILE A 70 8.23 -7.56 -17.26
C ILE A 70 7.14 -7.08 -18.23
N GLN A 71 6.88 -7.92 -19.25
CA GLN A 71 5.76 -7.79 -20.19
C GLN A 71 4.91 -9.07 -20.25
N THR A 72 5.28 -10.07 -19.48
CA THR A 72 4.61 -11.36 -19.30
C THR A 72 4.84 -11.80 -17.84
N PRO A 73 3.91 -12.47 -17.18
CA PRO A 73 2.62 -13.00 -17.63
C PRO A 73 1.48 -11.98 -17.68
N LEU A 74 1.71 -10.77 -17.20
CA LEU A 74 0.79 -9.65 -17.23
C LEU A 74 1.39 -8.52 -18.06
N THR A 75 0.56 -7.73 -18.74
CA THR A 75 0.99 -6.57 -19.52
C THR A 75 0.11 -5.35 -19.24
N ILE A 76 0.58 -4.17 -19.63
CA ILE A 76 -0.11 -2.89 -19.45
C ILE A 76 -0.44 -2.26 -20.79
N LEU A 77 -1.66 -1.73 -20.93
CA LEU A 77 -2.16 -1.06 -22.12
C LEU A 77 -2.95 0.21 -21.75
N PRO A 78 -2.60 1.37 -22.32
CA PRO A 78 -1.36 1.66 -23.03
C PRO A 78 -0.18 1.83 -22.06
N PRO A 79 1.07 1.55 -22.46
CA PRO A 79 2.23 1.71 -21.59
C PRO A 79 2.58 3.19 -21.34
N VAL A 80 2.18 4.09 -22.22
CA VAL A 80 2.33 5.54 -22.09
C VAL A 80 1.11 6.21 -22.66
N GLN A 81 0.60 7.23 -21.98
CA GLN A 81 -0.48 8.06 -22.50
C GLN A 81 -0.36 9.50 -21.98
N ARG A 82 -0.85 10.43 -22.78
CA ARG A 82 -1.00 11.83 -22.39
C ARG A 82 -2.34 12.01 -21.68
N ILE A 83 -2.31 12.71 -20.55
CA ILE A 83 -3.52 13.07 -19.80
C ILE A 83 -3.60 14.57 -19.70
N GLU A 84 -4.67 15.15 -20.23
CA GLU A 84 -4.91 16.59 -20.26
C GLU A 84 -5.10 17.16 -18.85
N PRO A 85 -4.95 18.48 -18.66
CA PRO A 85 -5.12 19.15 -17.37
C PRO A 85 -6.47 18.81 -16.72
N GLY A 86 -6.45 18.29 -15.49
CA GLY A 86 -7.63 17.93 -14.72
C GLY A 86 -8.44 16.74 -15.25
N ALA A 87 -7.96 16.07 -16.31
CA ALA A 87 -8.65 14.93 -16.92
C ALA A 87 -8.31 13.61 -16.24
N GLN A 88 -9.14 12.61 -16.53
CA GLN A 88 -8.92 11.22 -16.14
C GLN A 88 -8.73 10.35 -17.37
N SER A 89 -8.02 9.26 -17.21
CA SER A 89 -7.82 8.23 -18.22
C SER A 89 -7.73 6.85 -17.55
N GLN A 90 -7.60 5.81 -18.36
CA GLN A 90 -7.51 4.44 -17.87
C GLN A 90 -6.24 3.75 -18.35
N ILE A 91 -5.66 2.96 -17.46
CA ILE A 91 -4.63 1.97 -17.75
C ILE A 91 -5.24 0.59 -17.52
N LYS A 92 -5.09 -0.31 -18.48
CA LYS A 92 -5.57 -1.67 -18.38
C LYS A 92 -4.41 -2.61 -18.12
N ILE A 93 -4.53 -3.44 -17.09
CA ILE A 93 -3.67 -4.60 -16.89
C ILE A 93 -4.36 -5.79 -17.55
N GLN A 94 -3.65 -6.51 -18.40
CA GLN A 94 -4.16 -7.66 -19.14
C GLN A 94 -3.37 -8.91 -18.77
N ALA A 95 -4.09 -10.00 -18.49
CA ALA A 95 -3.49 -11.33 -18.33
C ALA A 95 -3.21 -11.94 -19.70
N LEU A 96 -2.01 -12.48 -19.86
CA LEU A 96 -1.57 -13.24 -21.03
C LEU A 96 -1.67 -14.74 -20.75
N PRO A 97 -1.66 -15.63 -21.76
CA PRO A 97 -1.73 -17.08 -21.54
C PRO A 97 -0.69 -17.61 -20.56
N ALA A 98 0.48 -16.97 -20.47
CA ALA A 98 1.53 -17.32 -19.52
C ALA A 98 1.10 -17.15 -18.04
N ALA A 99 0.02 -16.43 -17.74
CA ALA A 99 -0.53 -16.34 -16.38
C ALA A 99 -1.00 -17.71 -15.85
N ASN A 100 -1.38 -18.62 -16.73
CA ASN A 100 -1.74 -19.99 -16.37
C ASN A 100 -0.56 -20.83 -15.85
N LEU A 101 0.68 -20.38 -16.08
CA LEU A 101 1.91 -21.04 -15.58
C LEU A 101 2.28 -20.57 -14.17
N LEU A 102 1.63 -19.54 -13.65
CA LEU A 102 1.80 -19.12 -12.27
C LEU A 102 1.22 -20.17 -11.32
N ALA A 103 1.68 -20.17 -10.05
CA ALA A 103 1.10 -21.04 -9.03
C ALA A 103 -0.41 -20.79 -8.95
N GLN A 104 -1.22 -21.84 -9.05
CA GLN A 104 -2.70 -21.74 -9.06
C GLN A 104 -3.31 -21.93 -7.66
N ASP A 105 -2.50 -22.27 -6.67
CA ASP A 105 -2.88 -22.55 -5.28
C ASP A 105 -2.57 -21.40 -4.33
N ARG A 106 -2.02 -20.30 -4.84
CA ARG A 106 -1.62 -19.11 -4.06
C ARG A 106 -1.45 -17.89 -4.93
N GLU A 107 -1.44 -16.70 -4.31
CA GLU A 107 -1.13 -15.44 -4.98
C GLU A 107 0.31 -15.38 -5.47
N SER A 108 0.51 -14.66 -6.59
CA SER A 108 1.82 -14.23 -7.08
C SER A 108 1.96 -12.72 -6.94
N LEU A 109 3.16 -12.26 -6.52
CA LEU A 109 3.46 -10.85 -6.30
C LEU A 109 4.12 -10.24 -7.52
N PHE A 110 3.57 -9.11 -7.92
CA PHE A 110 4.12 -8.17 -8.90
C PHE A 110 4.05 -6.74 -8.35
N TYR A 111 4.66 -5.80 -9.05
CA TYR A 111 4.54 -4.38 -8.76
C TYR A 111 4.06 -3.64 -10.00
N PHE A 112 3.08 -2.77 -9.81
CA PHE A 112 2.67 -1.80 -10.80
C PHE A 112 3.37 -0.48 -10.50
N ASN A 113 4.00 0.07 -11.53
CA ASN A 113 4.67 1.37 -11.48
C ASN A 113 3.95 2.35 -12.38
N LEU A 114 3.81 3.57 -11.90
CA LEU A 114 3.26 4.70 -12.64
C LEU A 114 4.18 5.90 -12.44
N ARG A 115 4.81 6.36 -13.52
CA ARG A 115 5.64 7.56 -13.51
C ARG A 115 4.97 8.67 -14.29
N GLU A 116 4.92 9.84 -13.69
CA GLU A 116 4.54 11.07 -14.38
C GLU A 116 5.73 11.64 -15.14
N ILE A 117 5.48 12.17 -16.32
CA ILE A 117 6.48 12.87 -17.11
C ILE A 117 5.90 14.26 -17.40
N PRO A 118 6.47 15.32 -16.82
CA PRO A 118 6.03 16.68 -17.06
C PRO A 118 6.33 17.12 -18.49
N PRO A 119 5.60 18.10 -19.04
CA PRO A 119 5.97 18.73 -20.31
C PRO A 119 7.33 19.43 -20.18
N LYS A 120 8.06 19.51 -21.28
CA LYS A 120 9.34 20.24 -21.32
C LYS A 120 9.13 21.70 -20.89
N SER A 121 10.01 22.20 -20.02
CA SER A 121 10.00 23.61 -19.63
C SER A 121 10.60 24.49 -20.76
N ASP A 122 9.97 25.63 -21.01
CA ASP A 122 10.50 26.65 -21.92
C ASP A 122 11.54 27.55 -21.23
N LYS A 123 11.69 27.44 -19.90
CA LYS A 123 12.65 28.24 -19.13
C LYS A 123 13.98 27.52 -19.03
N PRO A 124 15.12 28.20 -19.30
CA PRO A 124 16.43 27.60 -19.10
C PRO A 124 16.68 27.34 -17.61
N ASN A 125 17.54 26.37 -17.31
CA ASN A 125 17.98 26.00 -15.96
C ASN A 125 16.82 25.65 -14.99
N THR A 126 15.74 25.06 -15.49
CA THR A 126 14.59 24.62 -14.69
C THR A 126 14.77 23.15 -14.30
N LEU A 127 14.75 22.88 -13.00
CA LEU A 127 14.67 21.50 -12.49
C LEU A 127 13.26 20.97 -12.70
N GLN A 128 13.13 19.83 -13.39
CA GLN A 128 11.87 19.10 -13.55
C GLN A 128 11.96 17.78 -12.79
N ILE A 129 11.00 17.55 -11.90
CA ILE A 129 10.92 16.34 -11.09
C ILE A 129 9.81 15.45 -11.66
N ALA A 130 10.13 14.20 -11.96
CA ALA A 130 9.17 13.16 -12.34
C ALA A 130 8.95 12.23 -11.14
N LEU A 131 7.75 12.25 -10.57
CA LEU A 131 7.40 11.38 -9.46
C LEU A 131 6.98 9.99 -9.98
N GLN A 132 7.27 8.97 -9.19
CA GLN A 132 6.90 7.59 -9.48
C GLN A 132 6.14 7.00 -8.31
N THR A 133 4.97 6.44 -8.60
CA THR A 133 4.19 5.63 -7.67
C THR A 133 4.45 4.16 -7.98
N ARG A 134 4.82 3.38 -6.97
CA ARG A 134 5.01 1.92 -7.05
C ARG A 134 4.10 1.23 -6.04
N ILE A 135 3.14 0.44 -6.52
CA ILE A 135 2.18 -0.28 -5.66
C ILE A 135 2.27 -1.79 -5.91
N LYS A 136 1.88 -2.57 -4.90
CA LYS A 136 1.82 -4.02 -4.99
C LYS A 136 0.66 -4.44 -5.90
N LEU A 137 0.92 -5.43 -6.74
CA LEU A 137 -0.06 -6.13 -7.56
C LEU A 137 -0.01 -7.62 -7.17
N PHE A 138 -1.12 -8.13 -6.68
CA PHE A 138 -1.30 -9.53 -6.35
C PHE A 138 -2.13 -10.18 -7.46
N TYR A 139 -1.53 -11.09 -8.22
CA TYR A 139 -2.29 -11.96 -9.11
C TYR A 139 -2.89 -13.07 -8.27
N ARG A 140 -4.21 -13.14 -8.24
CA ARG A 140 -5.00 -14.11 -7.48
C ARG A 140 -5.65 -15.08 -8.46
N PRO A 141 -5.13 -16.31 -8.59
CA PRO A 141 -5.72 -17.33 -9.48
C PRO A 141 -7.20 -17.56 -9.20
N ALA A 142 -7.98 -17.87 -10.23
CA ALA A 142 -9.42 -18.08 -10.12
C ALA A 142 -9.82 -19.11 -9.04
N ALA A 143 -8.98 -20.13 -8.86
CA ALA A 143 -9.21 -21.18 -7.87
C ALA A 143 -9.22 -20.71 -6.40
N ILE A 144 -8.63 -19.55 -6.12
CA ILE A 144 -8.55 -18.98 -4.77
C ILE A 144 -9.22 -17.63 -4.64
N VAL A 145 -10.00 -17.19 -5.63
CA VAL A 145 -10.82 -15.98 -5.52
C VAL A 145 -11.87 -16.20 -4.45
N PRO A 146 -11.91 -15.37 -3.37
CA PRO A 146 -12.80 -15.60 -2.27
C PRO A 146 -14.25 -15.29 -2.64
N THR A 147 -15.17 -16.13 -2.18
CA THR A 147 -16.60 -15.87 -2.28
C THR A 147 -17.01 -14.72 -1.37
N LYS A 148 -18.23 -14.15 -1.59
CA LYS A 148 -18.77 -13.10 -0.71
C LYS A 148 -18.81 -13.51 0.76
N THR A 149 -19.15 -14.78 1.05
CA THR A 149 -19.18 -15.32 2.42
C THR A 149 -17.76 -15.38 3.02
N GLN A 150 -16.75 -15.73 2.22
CA GLN A 150 -15.36 -15.75 2.69
C GLN A 150 -14.80 -14.34 2.90
N MET A 151 -15.25 -13.35 2.11
CA MET A 151 -14.89 -11.95 2.32
C MET A 151 -15.47 -11.36 3.62
N ALA A 152 -16.62 -11.85 4.07
CA ALA A 152 -17.22 -11.45 5.34
C ALA A 152 -16.43 -11.95 6.56
N ASN A 153 -15.60 -12.99 6.39
CA ASN A 153 -14.72 -13.55 7.41
C ASN A 153 -13.27 -13.39 6.95
N PRO A 154 -12.58 -12.31 7.35
CA PRO A 154 -11.26 -12.00 6.84
C PRO A 154 -10.28 -13.16 7.07
N TRP A 155 -9.64 -13.63 5.99
CA TRP A 155 -8.66 -14.73 6.09
C TRP A 155 -7.43 -14.38 6.92
N GLN A 156 -7.19 -13.11 7.16
CA GLN A 156 -6.13 -12.61 8.05
C GLN A 156 -6.30 -13.11 9.50
N GLU A 157 -7.52 -13.47 9.92
CA GLU A 157 -7.79 -14.10 11.22
C GLU A 157 -7.12 -15.47 11.38
N LYS A 158 -6.71 -16.09 10.27
CA LYS A 158 -5.97 -17.36 10.30
C LYS A 158 -4.48 -17.19 10.61
N LEU A 159 -3.99 -15.94 10.68
CA LEU A 159 -2.62 -15.68 11.13
C LEU A 159 -2.42 -16.18 12.55
N THR A 160 -1.25 -16.75 12.80
CA THR A 160 -0.80 -17.07 14.15
C THR A 160 0.57 -16.47 14.42
N LEU A 161 0.86 -16.23 15.71
CA LEU A 161 2.18 -15.88 16.18
C LEU A 161 2.74 -17.06 16.98
N THR A 162 4.01 -17.36 16.77
CA THR A 162 4.75 -18.30 17.61
C THR A 162 5.89 -17.56 18.28
N ARG A 163 5.92 -17.54 19.61
CA ARG A 163 6.98 -16.89 20.37
C ARG A 163 8.27 -17.69 20.27
N GLN A 164 9.35 -17.01 19.90
CA GLN A 164 10.71 -17.55 19.81
C GLN A 164 11.65 -16.64 20.62
N GLY A 165 11.86 -16.97 21.90
CA GLY A 165 12.60 -16.10 22.82
C GLY A 165 11.93 -14.75 22.99
N ASP A 166 12.63 -13.68 22.62
CA ASP A 166 12.16 -12.29 22.69
C ASP A 166 11.53 -11.79 21.40
N SER A 167 11.20 -12.66 20.46
CA SER A 167 10.57 -12.29 19.20
C SER A 167 9.35 -13.15 18.90
N TYR A 168 8.58 -12.75 17.87
CA TYR A 168 7.48 -13.52 17.31
C TYR A 168 7.77 -13.90 15.86
N GLN A 169 7.48 -15.17 15.55
CA GLN A 169 7.37 -15.67 14.18
C GLN A 169 5.91 -15.60 13.75
N LEU A 170 5.64 -14.90 12.66
CA LEU A 170 4.34 -14.86 11.97
C LEU A 170 4.19 -16.09 11.10
N ASN A 171 3.04 -16.78 11.21
CA ASN A 171 2.69 -17.91 10.35
C ASN A 171 1.42 -17.56 9.57
N ASN A 172 1.51 -17.64 8.26
CA ASN A 172 0.41 -17.40 7.33
C ASN A 172 0.01 -18.71 6.64
N PRO A 173 -1.04 -19.40 7.07
CA PRO A 173 -1.51 -20.64 6.42
C PRO A 173 -2.34 -20.37 5.17
N THR A 174 -2.65 -19.12 4.86
CA THR A 174 -3.57 -18.75 3.78
C THR A 174 -2.86 -18.71 2.42
N PRO A 175 -3.60 -18.80 1.30
CA PRO A 175 -3.01 -18.66 -0.02
C PRO A 175 -2.74 -17.19 -0.44
N TYR A 176 -2.92 -16.23 0.44
CA TYR A 176 -2.83 -14.80 0.17
C TYR A 176 -1.61 -14.17 0.84
N PHE A 177 -1.03 -13.14 0.22
CA PHE A 177 -0.09 -12.26 0.91
C PHE A 177 -0.79 -11.45 1.99
N ILE A 178 -0.19 -11.33 3.16
CA ILE A 178 -0.70 -10.48 4.24
C ILE A 178 0.36 -9.44 4.59
N THR A 179 -0.01 -8.16 4.55
CA THR A 179 0.89 -7.06 4.89
C THR A 179 0.47 -6.46 6.22
N LEU A 180 1.35 -6.50 7.21
CA LEU A 180 1.21 -5.80 8.48
C LEU A 180 1.92 -4.46 8.38
N VAL A 181 1.31 -3.41 8.90
CA VAL A 181 1.82 -2.03 8.81
C VAL A 181 2.00 -1.38 10.16
N ASP A 182 1.50 -2.03 11.21
CA ASP A 182 1.66 -1.56 12.58
C ASP A 182 1.49 -2.70 13.58
N ALA A 183 2.11 -2.54 14.77
CA ALA A 183 2.03 -3.48 15.87
C ALA A 183 1.98 -2.71 17.19
N GLY A 184 1.14 -3.15 18.11
CA GLY A 184 0.96 -2.51 19.41
C GLY A 184 0.49 -3.47 20.49
N SER A 185 0.32 -2.97 21.72
CA SER A 185 -0.16 -3.74 22.88
C SER A 185 -1.65 -3.53 23.15
N LYS A 186 -2.28 -2.53 22.54
CA LYS A 186 -3.69 -2.18 22.75
C LYS A 186 -4.35 -1.72 21.44
N PRO A 187 -5.65 -2.00 21.27
CA PRO A 187 -6.42 -1.47 20.12
C PRO A 187 -6.53 0.05 20.16
N GLY A 188 -6.56 0.68 18.96
CA GLY A 188 -6.82 2.11 18.80
C GLY A 188 -5.73 3.05 19.33
N VAL A 189 -4.60 2.52 19.77
CA VAL A 189 -3.45 3.28 20.23
C VAL A 189 -2.38 3.26 19.13
N GLU A 190 -1.60 4.34 19.03
CA GLU A 190 -0.43 4.40 18.15
C GLU A 190 0.48 3.19 18.40
N GLY A 191 0.92 2.58 17.32
CA GLY A 191 1.75 1.40 17.37
C GLY A 191 3.14 1.64 17.94
N VAL A 192 3.88 0.58 18.09
CA VAL A 192 5.23 0.64 18.66
C VAL A 192 6.15 1.39 17.71
N LYS A 193 6.81 2.43 18.22
CA LYS A 193 7.79 3.22 17.47
C LYS A 193 8.92 2.31 16.95
N GLY A 194 9.21 2.45 15.66
CA GLY A 194 10.25 1.65 14.99
C GLY A 194 9.75 0.33 14.42
N PHE A 195 8.44 0.05 14.44
CA PHE A 195 7.89 -1.08 13.68
C PHE A 195 8.03 -0.83 12.18
N GLU A 196 8.63 -1.77 11.49
CA GLU A 196 8.73 -1.76 10.03
C GLU A 196 7.66 -2.66 9.41
N PRO A 197 6.95 -2.20 8.36
CA PRO A 197 5.96 -3.02 7.68
C PRO A 197 6.53 -4.35 7.18
N VAL A 198 5.85 -5.43 7.50
CA VAL A 198 6.23 -6.79 7.09
C VAL A 198 5.16 -7.42 6.21
N MET A 199 5.58 -8.08 5.13
CA MET A 199 4.69 -8.85 4.26
C MET A 199 5.00 -10.34 4.39
N ILE A 200 3.98 -11.09 4.81
CA ILE A 200 4.07 -12.54 5.00
C ILE A 200 3.62 -13.22 3.70
N PRO A 201 4.46 -14.06 3.08
CA PRO A 201 4.09 -14.77 1.86
C PRO A 201 2.95 -15.78 2.10
N PRO A 202 2.24 -16.17 1.05
CA PRO A 202 1.25 -17.23 1.11
C PRO A 202 1.85 -18.53 1.62
N LYS A 203 1.14 -19.22 2.55
CA LYS A 203 1.56 -20.52 3.14
C LYS A 203 2.98 -20.45 3.71
N GLY A 204 3.39 -19.27 4.22
CA GLY A 204 4.74 -18.99 4.64
C GLY A 204 4.83 -18.35 6.01
N GLN A 205 6.04 -17.94 6.35
CA GLN A 205 6.39 -17.35 7.63
C GLN A 205 7.24 -16.10 7.44
N ALA A 206 7.22 -15.21 8.43
CA ALA A 206 8.10 -14.05 8.51
C ALA A 206 8.34 -13.67 9.98
N PRO A 207 9.51 -13.14 10.34
CA PRO A 207 9.73 -12.54 11.65
C PRO A 207 8.88 -11.28 11.79
N LEU A 208 8.34 -11.04 13.00
CA LEU A 208 7.58 -9.80 13.26
C LEU A 208 8.50 -8.57 13.35
N GLY A 209 9.79 -8.77 13.61
CA GLY A 209 10.79 -7.70 13.59
C GLY A 209 10.77 -6.78 14.81
N ILE A 210 10.00 -7.12 15.88
CA ILE A 210 9.91 -6.34 17.10
C ILE A 210 9.99 -7.25 18.34
N ASN A 211 10.50 -6.70 19.44
CA ASN A 211 10.61 -7.43 20.70
C ASN A 211 9.23 -7.76 21.28
N ALA A 212 9.01 -9.04 21.62
CA ALA A 212 7.74 -9.54 22.15
C ALA A 212 7.34 -8.88 23.47
N GLY A 213 8.30 -8.47 24.30
CA GLY A 213 8.06 -7.77 25.57
C GLY A 213 7.35 -6.44 25.39
N VAL A 214 7.60 -5.74 24.30
CA VAL A 214 6.98 -4.44 23.99
C VAL A 214 5.51 -4.60 23.59
N LEU A 215 5.14 -5.73 23.00
CA LEU A 215 3.78 -6.02 22.57
C LEU A 215 2.88 -6.56 23.69
N GLY A 216 3.48 -6.98 24.82
CA GLY A 216 2.74 -7.52 25.95
C GLY A 216 2.10 -8.89 25.67
N ALA A 217 1.16 -9.28 26.53
CA ALA A 217 0.54 -10.60 26.49
C ALA A 217 -0.51 -10.77 25.37
N ASN A 218 -1.02 -9.67 24.84
CA ASN A 218 -2.08 -9.68 23.81
C ASN A 218 -1.71 -8.72 22.67
N PRO A 219 -0.78 -9.10 21.77
CA PRO A 219 -0.38 -8.26 20.65
C PRO A 219 -1.57 -7.82 19.79
N VAL A 220 -1.52 -6.58 19.30
CA VAL A 220 -2.47 -6.03 18.33
C VAL A 220 -1.70 -5.67 17.06
N LEU A 221 -2.08 -6.28 15.94
CA LEU A 221 -1.42 -6.04 14.66
C LEU A 221 -2.41 -5.41 13.68
N THR A 222 -1.97 -4.38 12.97
CA THR A 222 -2.74 -3.71 11.93
C THR A 222 -2.32 -4.24 10.57
N TYR A 223 -3.26 -4.74 9.79
CA TYR A 223 -2.99 -5.21 8.43
C TYR A 223 -3.64 -4.31 7.38
N ILE A 224 -3.20 -4.44 6.12
CA ILE A 224 -3.87 -3.78 5.01
C ILE A 224 -4.73 -4.80 4.26
N ASN A 225 -6.04 -4.52 4.15
CA ASN A 225 -6.97 -5.35 3.38
C ASN A 225 -6.88 -5.06 1.87
N ASP A 226 -7.64 -5.80 1.05
CA ASP A 226 -7.65 -5.67 -0.42
C ASP A 226 -8.06 -4.27 -0.91
N TYR A 227 -8.81 -3.52 -0.11
CA TYR A 227 -9.28 -2.17 -0.41
C TYR A 227 -8.37 -1.06 0.11
N GLY A 228 -7.26 -1.40 0.78
CA GLY A 228 -6.33 -0.44 1.37
C GLY A 228 -6.71 0.02 2.78
N GLY A 229 -7.81 -0.48 3.35
CA GLY A 229 -8.18 -0.25 4.75
C GLY A 229 -7.19 -0.88 5.72
N ARG A 230 -7.18 -0.41 6.98
CA ARG A 230 -6.23 -0.80 8.02
C ARG A 230 -6.92 -1.40 9.25
N PRO A 231 -7.60 -2.55 9.12
CA PRO A 231 -8.22 -3.21 10.27
C PRO A 231 -7.17 -3.80 11.21
N GLN A 232 -7.59 -4.07 12.46
CA GLN A 232 -6.74 -4.60 13.51
C GLN A 232 -7.13 -6.02 13.89
N LEU A 233 -6.14 -6.83 14.25
CA LEU A 233 -6.26 -8.14 14.83
C LEU A 233 -5.70 -8.12 16.24
N LYS A 234 -6.48 -8.59 17.21
CA LYS A 234 -6.00 -8.86 18.57
C LYS A 234 -5.58 -10.32 18.66
N PHE A 235 -4.38 -10.55 19.15
CA PHE A 235 -3.87 -11.89 19.39
C PHE A 235 -4.05 -12.27 20.85
N THR A 236 -4.48 -13.51 21.07
CA THR A 236 -4.57 -14.12 22.40
C THR A 236 -3.59 -15.28 22.44
N CYS A 237 -2.66 -15.23 23.39
CA CYS A 237 -1.58 -16.19 23.51
C CYS A 237 -1.93 -17.28 24.54
N ASN A 238 -1.67 -18.53 24.17
CA ASN A 238 -1.69 -19.68 25.06
C ASN A 238 -0.34 -20.39 24.92
N GLY A 239 0.48 -20.29 25.96
CA GLY A 239 1.88 -20.71 25.89
C GLY A 239 2.65 -19.90 24.82
N ALA A 240 3.32 -20.60 23.91
CA ALA A 240 4.13 -19.98 22.86
C ALA A 240 3.31 -19.57 21.61
N THR A 241 2.06 -20.00 21.49
CA THR A 241 1.25 -19.74 20.29
C THR A 241 0.14 -18.75 20.57
N CYS A 242 -0.04 -17.78 19.68
CA CYS A 242 -1.11 -16.80 19.75
C CYS A 242 -2.00 -16.90 18.51
N THR A 243 -3.32 -16.83 18.71
CA THR A 243 -4.34 -16.84 17.66
C THR A 243 -4.98 -15.47 17.52
N ALA A 244 -5.30 -15.11 16.29
CA ALA A 244 -5.89 -13.81 15.94
C ALA A 244 -7.42 -13.82 16.06
N LYS A 245 -7.97 -12.68 16.46
CA LYS A 245 -9.40 -12.33 16.32
C LYS A 245 -9.53 -10.90 15.79
N PRO A 246 -10.51 -10.61 14.93
CA PRO A 246 -10.73 -9.25 14.46
C PRO A 246 -11.20 -8.39 15.62
N ILE A 247 -10.76 -7.14 15.62
CA ILE A 247 -11.33 -6.12 16.48
C ILE A 247 -12.49 -5.53 15.69
N LYS A 248 -13.70 -5.78 16.15
CA LYS A 248 -14.88 -5.11 15.60
C LYS A 248 -14.83 -3.66 16.08
N ASP A 249 -14.83 -2.72 15.17
CA ASP A 249 -15.05 -1.33 15.52
C ASP A 249 -16.38 -1.27 16.28
N SER A 250 -16.34 -0.78 17.51
CA SER A 250 -17.56 -0.45 18.25
C SER A 250 -18.23 0.68 17.46
N GLN A 251 -19.33 0.34 16.78
CA GLN A 251 -20.23 1.30 16.14
C GLN A 251 -20.76 2.28 17.16
#